data_f90eb7be0f1aa1d9fc3c27f407bf9988
#
_entry.id   f90eb7be0f1aa1d9fc3c27f407bf9988
#
_cell.length_a   1.000
_cell.length_b   1.000
_cell.length_c   1.000
_cell.angle_alpha   90.00
_cell.angle_beta   90.00
_cell.angle_gamma   90.00
#
_symmetry.space_group_name_H-M   'P 1'
#
loop_
_entity.id
_entity.type
_entity.pdbx_description
1 polymer ?
#
loop_
_entity_poly.entity_id
_entity_poly.type
_entity_poly.pdbx_seq_one_letter_code
_entity_poly.pdbx_strand_id
1 'polypeptide(L)'
;VHAVYSSEQLQQRLAEARRRILVLTFVLLMVGVAGIWVLSNYFVDPIVRITQRVRRFASGDLRSELSLEGAEEFYEISRAFNDLMTRVSQDRENIVAREKMVKEIEVASQIQKTLMPRRLPDLPGLEIDTFYRAAAVVGGDLYDVFEIDPGMYCLAVADVSGKGVPASLVMSMLRTVIQIQAGQSHSSRRTLVLVHEYLRENIPPGMFITIMLAVYDSARR
;
A
#
# COMPACT_ATOMS: atom_id res chain seq x y z
N VAL A 1 -98.25 -6.49 -27.29
CA VAL A 1 -98.00 -7.13 -25.99
C VAL A 1 -97.01 -6.27 -25.20
N HIS A 2 -97.53 -5.39 -24.31
CA HIS A 2 -96.69 -4.60 -23.40
C HIS A 2 -96.35 -5.46 -22.17
N ALA A 3 -95.07 -5.80 -22.06
CA ALA A 3 -94.57 -6.42 -20.85
C ALA A 3 -94.45 -5.30 -19.78
N VAL A 4 -95.48 -5.34 -18.84
CA VAL A 4 -95.42 -4.47 -17.64
C VAL A 4 -94.43 -5.15 -16.67
N TYR A 5 -93.23 -4.70 -16.67
CA TYR A 5 -92.33 -5.05 -15.61
C TYR A 5 -92.73 -4.37 -14.32
N SER A 6 -92.98 -5.14 -13.27
CA SER A 6 -93.33 -4.55 -11.98
C SER A 6 -92.15 -3.75 -11.47
N SER A 7 -92.39 -2.57 -10.89
CA SER A 7 -91.34 -1.65 -10.37
C SER A 7 -90.42 -2.34 -9.36
N GLU A 8 -90.89 -3.34 -8.67
CA GLU A 8 -90.12 -4.16 -7.74
C GLU A 8 -89.06 -5.04 -8.42
N GLN A 9 -89.38 -5.66 -9.57
CA GLN A 9 -88.43 -6.49 -10.32
C GLN A 9 -87.30 -5.60 -10.93
N LEU A 10 -87.61 -4.39 -11.34
CA LEU A 10 -86.68 -3.47 -11.82
C LEU A 10 -85.70 -3.01 -10.69
N GLN A 11 -86.23 -2.67 -9.53
CA GLN A 11 -85.47 -2.31 -8.34
C GLN A 11 -84.55 -3.46 -7.85
N GLN A 12 -85.03 -4.70 -7.83
CA GLN A 12 -84.24 -5.87 -7.47
C GLN A 12 -83.03 -6.08 -8.45
N ARG A 13 -83.25 -5.99 -9.76
CA ARG A 13 -82.16 -6.11 -10.76
C ARG A 13 -81.18 -4.97 -10.66
N LEU A 14 -81.63 -3.76 -10.39
CA LEU A 14 -80.70 -2.60 -10.17
C LEU A 14 -79.92 -2.78 -8.88
N ALA A 15 -80.50 -3.31 -7.79
CA ALA A 15 -79.82 -3.58 -6.55
C ALA A 15 -78.69 -4.67 -6.73
N GLU A 16 -79.05 -5.74 -7.45
CA GLU A 16 -78.11 -6.82 -7.78
C GLU A 16 -76.96 -6.32 -8.67
N ALA A 17 -77.24 -5.52 -9.72
CA ALA A 17 -76.27 -4.95 -10.57
C ALA A 17 -75.33 -4.00 -9.80
N ARG A 18 -75.85 -3.13 -8.94
CA ARG A 18 -75.08 -2.23 -8.05
C ARG A 18 -74.21 -3.03 -7.10
N ARG A 19 -74.70 -4.12 -6.48
CA ARG A 19 -73.91 -4.98 -5.62
C ARG A 19 -72.76 -5.67 -6.38
N ARG A 20 -73.01 -6.17 -7.60
CA ARG A 20 -71.95 -6.78 -8.45
C ARG A 20 -70.89 -5.75 -8.82
N ILE A 21 -71.29 -4.54 -9.19
CA ILE A 21 -70.33 -3.47 -9.49
C ILE A 21 -69.49 -3.12 -8.27
N LEU A 22 -70.11 -2.96 -7.10
CA LEU A 22 -69.40 -2.68 -5.85
C LEU A 22 -68.37 -3.79 -5.48
N VAL A 23 -68.78 -5.06 -5.61
CA VAL A 23 -67.91 -6.20 -5.37
C VAL A 23 -66.72 -6.23 -6.36
N LEU A 24 -67.01 -6.03 -7.66
CA LEU A 24 -65.97 -5.98 -8.69
C LEU A 24 -64.96 -4.84 -8.46
N THR A 25 -65.50 -3.66 -8.12
CA THR A 25 -64.66 -2.49 -7.82
C THR A 25 -63.81 -2.75 -6.58
N PHE A 26 -64.36 -3.37 -5.53
CA PHE A 26 -63.61 -3.72 -4.33
C PHE A 26 -62.49 -4.75 -4.62
N VAL A 27 -62.81 -5.79 -5.40
CA VAL A 27 -61.83 -6.81 -5.81
C VAL A 27 -60.72 -6.18 -6.65
N LEU A 28 -61.08 -5.32 -7.60
CA LEU A 28 -60.06 -4.62 -8.44
C LEU A 28 -59.15 -3.74 -7.59
N LEU A 29 -59.74 -3.04 -6.60
CA LEU A 29 -58.97 -2.20 -5.69
C LEU A 29 -58.02 -3.03 -4.81
N MET A 30 -58.46 -4.16 -4.29
CA MET A 30 -57.63 -5.08 -3.51
C MET A 30 -56.50 -5.68 -4.34
N VAL A 31 -56.76 -6.06 -5.59
CA VAL A 31 -55.74 -6.54 -6.53
C VAL A 31 -54.71 -5.42 -6.83
N GLY A 32 -55.17 -4.18 -7.04
CA GLY A 32 -54.30 -3.05 -7.23
C GLY A 32 -53.38 -2.77 -6.04
N VAL A 33 -53.94 -2.77 -4.82
CA VAL A 33 -53.15 -2.59 -3.58
C VAL A 33 -52.14 -3.73 -3.39
N ALA A 34 -52.55 -4.98 -3.61
CA ALA A 34 -51.66 -6.13 -3.55
C ALA A 34 -50.52 -6.03 -4.60
N GLY A 35 -50.84 -5.61 -5.82
CA GLY A 35 -49.84 -5.38 -6.88
C GLY A 35 -48.83 -4.30 -6.50
N ILE A 36 -49.30 -3.18 -5.96
CA ILE A 36 -48.41 -2.11 -5.47
C ILE A 36 -47.50 -2.60 -4.34
N TRP A 37 -48.05 -3.37 -3.40
CA TRP A 37 -47.28 -3.92 -2.29
C TRP A 37 -46.20 -4.89 -2.76
N VAL A 38 -46.51 -5.79 -3.69
CA VAL A 38 -45.56 -6.71 -4.31
C VAL A 38 -44.44 -5.91 -5.04
N LEU A 39 -44.84 -4.94 -5.85
CA LEU A 39 -43.87 -4.11 -6.61
C LEU A 39 -42.95 -3.35 -5.66
N SER A 40 -43.48 -2.78 -4.59
CA SER A 40 -42.67 -2.04 -3.60
C SER A 40 -41.65 -2.96 -2.92
N ASN A 41 -42.05 -4.11 -2.42
CA ASN A 41 -41.16 -5.02 -1.69
C ASN A 41 -40.13 -5.72 -2.61
N TYR A 42 -40.55 -6.05 -3.84
CA TYR A 42 -39.71 -6.81 -4.76
C TYR A 42 -38.74 -5.98 -5.57
N PHE A 43 -39.08 -4.72 -5.87
CA PHE A 43 -38.23 -3.86 -6.72
C PHE A 43 -37.74 -2.59 -6.03
N VAL A 44 -38.64 -1.88 -5.33
CA VAL A 44 -38.29 -0.54 -4.81
C VAL A 44 -37.32 -0.67 -3.62
N ASP A 45 -37.62 -1.52 -2.65
CA ASP A 45 -36.79 -1.70 -1.45
C ASP A 45 -35.36 -2.14 -1.75
N PRO A 46 -35.10 -3.17 -2.61
CA PRO A 46 -33.75 -3.54 -3.00
C PRO A 46 -32.97 -2.38 -3.63
N ILE A 47 -33.59 -1.62 -4.54
CA ILE A 47 -32.96 -0.47 -5.21
C ILE A 47 -32.57 0.60 -4.18
N VAL A 48 -33.44 0.91 -3.23
CA VAL A 48 -33.18 1.87 -2.16
C VAL A 48 -32.00 1.41 -1.29
N ARG A 49 -31.95 0.11 -0.93
CA ARG A 49 -30.83 -0.47 -0.16
C ARG A 49 -29.51 -0.37 -0.92
N ILE A 50 -29.48 -0.69 -2.21
CA ILE A 50 -28.29 -0.52 -3.05
C ILE A 50 -27.82 0.93 -3.02
N THR A 51 -28.75 1.87 -3.28
CA THR A 51 -28.42 3.30 -3.32
C THR A 51 -27.86 3.81 -1.98
N GLN A 52 -28.47 3.40 -0.87
CA GLN A 52 -27.97 3.77 0.46
C GLN A 52 -26.59 3.17 0.72
N ARG A 53 -26.35 1.96 0.28
CA ARG A 53 -25.06 1.28 0.45
C ARG A 53 -23.96 1.97 -0.37
N VAL A 54 -24.24 2.29 -1.63
CA VAL A 54 -23.32 3.07 -2.47
C VAL A 54 -22.97 4.42 -1.84
N ARG A 55 -23.95 5.10 -1.24
CA ARG A 55 -23.69 6.37 -0.51
C ARG A 55 -22.81 6.17 0.72
N ARG A 56 -23.02 5.13 1.51
CA ARG A 56 -22.18 4.78 2.67
C ARG A 56 -20.76 4.44 2.22
N PHE A 57 -20.61 3.69 1.14
CA PHE A 57 -19.31 3.44 0.54
C PHE A 57 -18.59 4.74 0.16
N ALA A 58 -19.29 5.66 -0.51
CA ALA A 58 -18.72 6.97 -0.87
C ALA A 58 -18.31 7.80 0.36
N SER A 59 -18.92 7.57 1.54
CA SER A 59 -18.54 8.19 2.82
C SER A 59 -17.44 7.44 3.58
N GLY A 60 -16.89 6.32 3.01
CA GLY A 60 -15.75 5.60 3.57
C GLY A 60 -16.07 4.32 4.35
N ASP A 61 -17.33 3.89 4.44
CA ASP A 61 -17.70 2.61 5.04
C ASP A 61 -17.50 1.45 4.05
N LEU A 62 -16.31 0.84 4.11
CA LEU A 62 -15.90 -0.27 3.24
C LEU A 62 -16.23 -1.67 3.83
N ARG A 63 -16.66 -1.74 5.10
CA ARG A 63 -16.74 -3.03 5.83
C ARG A 63 -18.10 -3.67 5.83
N SER A 64 -19.16 -2.91 5.62
CA SER A 64 -20.50 -3.48 5.67
C SER A 64 -20.89 -4.13 4.34
N GLU A 65 -21.36 -5.37 4.38
CA GLU A 65 -21.79 -6.13 3.22
C GLU A 65 -23.17 -5.69 2.71
N LEU A 66 -23.40 -5.81 1.41
CA LEU A 66 -24.70 -5.68 0.78
C LEU A 66 -25.35 -7.07 0.75
N SER A 67 -26.46 -7.22 1.47
CA SER A 67 -27.31 -8.40 1.38
C SER A 67 -28.68 -7.98 0.84
N LEU A 68 -29.07 -8.51 -0.31
CA LEU A 68 -30.35 -8.28 -0.93
C LEU A 68 -31.08 -9.62 -0.99
N GLU A 69 -32.35 -9.62 -0.54
CA GLU A 69 -33.27 -10.73 -0.70
C GLU A 69 -34.21 -10.42 -1.86
N GLY A 70 -34.58 -11.43 -2.65
CA GLY A 70 -35.49 -11.22 -3.79
C GLY A 70 -35.06 -12.01 -5.03
N ALA A 71 -35.24 -11.42 -6.19
CA ALA A 71 -34.91 -12.05 -7.47
C ALA A 71 -33.42 -12.37 -7.61
N GLU A 72 -33.08 -13.36 -8.43
CA GLU A 72 -31.72 -13.84 -8.67
C GLU A 72 -30.78 -12.71 -9.13
N GLU A 73 -31.31 -11.77 -9.91
CA GLU A 73 -30.58 -10.60 -10.40
C GLU A 73 -30.08 -9.69 -9.28
N PHE A 74 -30.84 -9.52 -8.19
CA PHE A 74 -30.42 -8.75 -7.04
C PHE A 74 -29.32 -9.45 -6.23
N TYR A 75 -29.34 -10.77 -6.20
CA TYR A 75 -28.29 -11.58 -5.59
C TYR A 75 -26.96 -11.43 -6.36
N GLU A 76 -27.01 -11.50 -7.69
CA GLU A 76 -25.84 -11.27 -8.54
C GLU A 76 -25.25 -9.87 -8.37
N ILE A 77 -26.09 -8.83 -8.30
CA ILE A 77 -25.67 -7.46 -8.04
C ILE A 77 -25.01 -7.36 -6.65
N SER A 78 -25.58 -7.97 -5.62
CA SER A 78 -25.02 -7.98 -4.28
C SER A 78 -23.64 -8.62 -4.25
N ARG A 79 -23.50 -9.75 -4.92
CA ARG A 79 -22.23 -10.49 -5.01
C ARG A 79 -21.18 -9.68 -5.73
N ALA A 80 -21.50 -9.16 -6.92
CA ALA A 80 -20.59 -8.35 -7.71
C ALA A 80 -20.16 -7.07 -6.96
N PHE A 81 -21.09 -6.45 -6.23
CA PHE A 81 -20.80 -5.28 -5.40
C PHE A 81 -19.86 -5.63 -4.24
N ASN A 82 -20.10 -6.72 -3.51
CA ASN A 82 -19.27 -7.14 -2.39
C ASN A 82 -17.87 -7.54 -2.85
N ASP A 83 -17.74 -8.24 -3.99
CA ASP A 83 -16.46 -8.57 -4.60
C ASP A 83 -15.67 -7.30 -4.97
N LEU A 84 -16.34 -6.31 -5.55
CA LEU A 84 -15.74 -5.02 -5.87
C LEU A 84 -15.27 -4.30 -4.60
N MET A 85 -16.08 -4.29 -3.54
CA MET A 85 -15.71 -3.67 -2.25
C MET A 85 -14.51 -4.33 -1.61
N THR A 86 -14.45 -5.65 -1.65
CA THR A 86 -13.30 -6.42 -1.13
C THR A 86 -12.02 -6.04 -1.86
N ARG A 87 -12.07 -5.97 -3.20
CA ARG A 87 -10.89 -5.55 -4.02
C ARG A 87 -10.46 -4.12 -3.69
N VAL A 88 -11.39 -3.17 -3.65
CA VAL A 88 -11.08 -1.77 -3.33
C VAL A 88 -10.49 -1.63 -1.93
N SER A 89 -11.00 -2.39 -0.96
CA SER A 89 -10.45 -2.42 0.41
C SER A 89 -9.02 -2.94 0.44
N GLN A 90 -8.76 -4.06 -0.25
CA GLN A 90 -7.42 -4.66 -0.37
C GLN A 90 -6.44 -3.71 -1.07
N ASP A 91 -6.86 -3.08 -2.17
CA ASP A 91 -6.02 -2.11 -2.89
C ASP A 91 -5.66 -0.92 -2.02
N ARG A 92 -6.59 -0.41 -1.23
CA ARG A 92 -6.34 0.69 -0.28
C ARG A 92 -5.35 0.29 0.81
N GLU A 93 -5.49 -0.90 1.39
CA GLU A 93 -4.55 -1.43 2.38
C GLU A 93 -3.15 -1.60 1.78
N ASN A 94 -3.05 -2.12 0.56
CA ASN A 94 -1.79 -2.25 -0.16
C ASN A 94 -1.13 -0.89 -0.45
N ILE A 95 -1.91 0.13 -0.82
CA ILE A 95 -1.40 1.49 -1.04
C ILE A 95 -0.82 2.05 0.26
N VAL A 96 -1.56 1.97 1.38
CA VAL A 96 -1.10 2.47 2.69
C VAL A 96 0.17 1.73 3.14
N ALA A 97 0.22 0.40 3.00
CA ALA A 97 1.41 -0.38 3.32
C ALA A 97 2.62 0.01 2.47
N ARG A 98 2.40 0.27 1.18
CA ARG A 98 3.44 0.71 0.25
C ARG A 98 3.96 2.11 0.59
N GLU A 99 3.08 3.05 0.91
CA GLU A 99 3.47 4.40 1.35
C GLU A 99 4.30 4.36 2.64
N LYS A 100 3.92 3.51 3.60
CA LYS A 100 4.69 3.31 4.82
C LYS A 100 6.09 2.77 4.52
N MET A 101 6.19 1.75 3.66
CA MET A 101 7.47 1.17 3.26
C MET A 101 8.37 2.20 2.56
N VAL A 102 7.83 3.05 1.69
CA VAL A 102 8.58 4.12 1.03
C VAL A 102 9.16 5.08 2.07
N LYS A 103 8.37 5.50 3.05
CA LYS A 103 8.85 6.38 4.14
C LYS A 103 9.95 5.73 4.98
N GLU A 104 9.85 4.44 5.29
CA GLU A 104 10.90 3.72 6.01
C GLU A 104 12.22 3.67 5.23
N ILE A 105 12.15 3.47 3.90
CA ILE A 105 13.34 3.51 3.03
C ILE A 105 13.93 4.93 2.94
N GLU A 106 13.11 5.96 2.90
CA GLU A 106 13.57 7.36 2.93
C GLU A 106 14.33 7.67 4.22
N VAL A 107 13.83 7.21 5.37
CA VAL A 107 14.52 7.36 6.66
C VAL A 107 15.86 6.61 6.65
N ALA A 108 15.90 5.39 6.13
CA ALA A 108 17.15 4.64 5.96
C ALA A 108 18.16 5.39 5.08
N SER A 109 17.70 6.02 4.00
CA SER A 109 18.52 6.87 3.13
C SER A 109 19.10 8.08 3.86
N GLN A 110 18.29 8.74 4.69
CA GLN A 110 18.77 9.86 5.50
C GLN A 110 19.84 9.42 6.50
N ILE A 111 19.66 8.28 7.17
CA ILE A 111 20.65 7.71 8.07
C ILE A 111 21.93 7.40 7.31
N GLN A 112 21.86 6.73 6.15
CA GLN A 112 23.03 6.42 5.33
C GLN A 112 23.79 7.67 4.93
N LYS A 113 23.10 8.75 4.52
CA LYS A 113 23.75 10.03 4.19
C LYS A 113 24.49 10.67 5.37
N THR A 114 24.05 10.41 6.61
CA THR A 114 24.76 10.89 7.80
C THR A 114 26.04 10.10 8.08
N LEU A 115 26.10 8.87 7.60
CA LEU A 115 27.29 8.02 7.73
C LEU A 115 28.37 8.34 6.68
N MET A 116 28.02 8.96 5.57
CA MET A 116 28.99 9.41 4.57
C MET A 116 29.75 10.64 5.06
N PRO A 117 31.01 10.83 4.64
CA PRO A 117 31.79 12.00 5.04
C PRO A 117 31.13 13.30 4.53
N ARG A 118 30.77 14.17 5.46
CA ARG A 118 30.18 15.49 5.14
C ARG A 118 31.19 16.50 4.63
N ARG A 119 32.44 16.35 5.07
CA ARG A 119 33.58 17.14 4.64
C ARG A 119 34.79 16.23 4.58
N LEU A 120 35.58 16.39 3.56
CA LEU A 120 36.89 15.74 3.48
C LEU A 120 37.88 16.49 4.36
N PRO A 121 38.82 15.81 5.06
CA PRO A 121 39.92 16.47 5.71
C PRO A 121 40.79 17.14 4.67
N ASP A 122 41.53 18.20 5.06
CA ASP A 122 42.56 18.78 4.23
C ASP A 122 43.79 17.86 4.29
N LEU A 123 44.23 17.36 3.13
CA LEU A 123 45.37 16.47 3.02
C LEU A 123 46.58 17.24 2.45
N PRO A 124 47.57 17.57 3.25
CA PRO A 124 48.70 18.36 2.78
C PRO A 124 49.40 17.70 1.59
N GLY A 125 49.38 18.38 0.43
CA GLY A 125 50.01 17.91 -0.80
C GLY A 125 49.18 16.93 -1.65
N LEU A 126 47.92 16.72 -1.31
CA LEU A 126 47.02 15.91 -2.09
C LEU A 126 45.67 16.63 -2.22
N GLU A 127 45.21 16.83 -3.46
CA GLU A 127 43.86 17.34 -3.75
C GLU A 127 42.93 16.18 -4.03
N ILE A 128 41.78 16.15 -3.35
CA ILE A 128 40.78 15.07 -3.50
C ILE A 128 39.42 15.70 -3.78
N ASP A 129 38.77 15.18 -4.80
CA ASP A 129 37.36 15.43 -5.08
C ASP A 129 36.59 14.13 -5.06
N THR A 130 35.34 14.20 -4.63
CA THR A 130 34.46 13.00 -4.49
C THR A 130 33.14 13.21 -5.16
N PHE A 131 32.65 12.15 -5.81
CA PHE A 131 31.34 12.10 -6.39
C PHE A 131 30.64 10.81 -5.97
N TYR A 132 29.41 10.93 -5.46
CA TYR A 132 28.59 9.79 -5.07
C TYR A 132 27.18 9.93 -5.63
N ARG A 133 26.71 8.86 -6.26
CA ARG A 133 25.33 8.74 -6.74
C ARG A 133 24.84 7.31 -6.57
N ALA A 134 23.96 7.09 -5.59
CA ALA A 134 23.35 5.79 -5.40
C ALA A 134 22.46 5.41 -6.59
N ALA A 135 22.48 4.15 -7.00
CA ALA A 135 21.61 3.61 -8.04
C ALA A 135 20.14 3.43 -7.58
N ALA A 136 19.91 3.32 -6.27
CA ALA A 136 18.60 3.25 -5.63
C ALA A 136 18.51 4.29 -4.51
N VAL A 137 17.43 4.27 -3.73
CA VAL A 137 17.24 5.20 -2.59
C VAL A 137 18.36 5.05 -1.55
N VAL A 138 18.86 3.83 -1.35
CA VAL A 138 20.03 3.48 -0.56
C VAL A 138 20.95 2.57 -1.37
N GLY A 139 22.27 2.63 -1.12
CA GLY A 139 23.28 1.91 -1.90
C GLY A 139 24.26 1.11 -1.04
N GLY A 140 25.01 0.21 -1.69
CA GLY A 140 26.11 -0.54 -1.10
C GLY A 140 27.47 0.16 -1.22
N ASP A 141 27.58 1.17 -2.09
CA ASP A 141 28.83 1.89 -2.34
C ASP A 141 29.25 2.71 -1.13
N LEU A 142 30.54 2.72 -0.86
CA LEU A 142 31.19 3.50 0.19
C LEU A 142 32.36 4.26 -0.38
N TYR A 143 32.51 5.52 -0.03
CA TYR A 143 33.79 6.21 0.03
C TYR A 143 33.99 6.81 1.42
N ASP A 144 35.22 6.84 1.90
CA ASP A 144 35.57 7.50 3.15
C ASP A 144 37.01 8.03 3.10
N VAL A 145 37.20 9.17 3.70
CA VAL A 145 38.51 9.79 3.87
C VAL A 145 38.58 10.38 5.26
N PHE A 146 39.48 9.87 6.09
CA PHE A 146 39.57 10.28 7.50
C PHE A 146 41.02 10.20 8.00
N GLU A 147 41.34 11.02 8.97
CA GLU A 147 42.62 11.03 9.66
C GLU A 147 42.69 9.84 10.64
N ILE A 148 43.78 9.09 10.59
CA ILE A 148 44.04 7.93 11.49
C ILE A 148 45.11 8.25 12.54
N ASP A 149 45.98 9.20 12.24
CA ASP A 149 46.98 9.74 13.14
C ASP A 149 47.42 11.14 12.58
N PRO A 150 48.00 12.03 13.36
CA PRO A 150 48.44 13.35 12.86
C PRO A 150 49.25 13.27 11.58
N GLY A 151 48.67 13.80 10.49
CA GLY A 151 49.25 13.77 9.16
C GLY A 151 49.18 12.45 8.41
N MET A 152 48.49 11.44 8.97
CA MET A 152 48.23 10.16 8.30
C MET A 152 46.71 10.00 8.04
N TYR A 153 46.37 9.66 6.81
CA TYR A 153 44.99 9.59 6.35
C TYR A 153 44.70 8.23 5.73
N CYS A 154 43.51 7.72 5.99
CA CYS A 154 42.97 6.54 5.33
C CYS A 154 41.99 6.97 4.24
N LEU A 155 42.15 6.43 3.04
CA LEU A 155 41.24 6.57 1.92
C LEU A 155 40.68 5.23 1.59
N ALA A 156 39.36 5.12 1.55
CA ALA A 156 38.64 3.87 1.28
C ALA A 156 37.57 4.09 0.22
N VAL A 157 37.50 3.19 -0.74
CA VAL A 157 36.38 3.06 -1.69
C VAL A 157 35.98 1.60 -1.70
N ALA A 158 34.70 1.33 -1.58
CA ALA A 158 34.19 -0.02 -1.57
C ALA A 158 32.80 -0.12 -2.23
N ASP A 159 32.50 -1.31 -2.72
CA ASP A 159 31.19 -1.67 -3.25
C ASP A 159 30.74 -3.00 -2.64
N VAL A 160 29.58 -2.99 -2.02
CA VAL A 160 28.93 -4.17 -1.42
C VAL A 160 27.96 -4.75 -2.44
N SER A 161 28.15 -6.03 -2.78
CA SER A 161 27.27 -6.74 -3.71
C SER A 161 25.79 -6.69 -3.27
N GLY A 162 24.91 -6.53 -4.24
CA GLY A 162 23.48 -6.37 -4.02
C GLY A 162 23.02 -4.92 -4.06
N LYS A 163 21.82 -4.63 -3.63
CA LYS A 163 21.24 -3.30 -3.66
C LYS A 163 20.19 -3.10 -2.56
N GLY A 164 19.86 -1.85 -2.27
CA GLY A 164 18.84 -1.50 -1.28
C GLY A 164 19.32 -1.63 0.16
N VAL A 165 18.39 -1.81 1.09
CA VAL A 165 18.65 -1.79 2.54
C VAL A 165 19.68 -2.84 3.00
N PRO A 166 19.66 -4.10 2.55
CA PRO A 166 20.66 -5.07 3.00
C PRO A 166 22.10 -4.65 2.67
N ALA A 167 22.35 -4.20 1.45
CA ALA A 167 23.67 -3.74 1.04
C ALA A 167 24.11 -2.49 1.82
N SER A 168 23.20 -1.56 2.09
CA SER A 168 23.50 -0.35 2.85
C SER A 168 23.84 -0.61 4.32
N LEU A 169 23.23 -1.63 4.94
CA LEU A 169 23.56 -2.05 6.30
C LEU A 169 24.99 -2.66 6.37
N VAL A 170 25.31 -3.54 5.42
CA VAL A 170 26.66 -4.11 5.31
C VAL A 170 27.69 -3.02 5.04
N MET A 171 27.40 -2.05 4.17
CA MET A 171 28.25 -0.88 3.90
C MET A 171 28.52 -0.08 5.19
N SER A 172 27.47 0.16 6.00
CA SER A 172 27.60 0.91 7.26
C SER A 172 28.49 0.17 8.26
N MET A 173 28.34 -1.15 8.36
CA MET A 173 29.20 -2.01 9.17
C MET A 173 30.65 -1.98 8.65
N LEU A 174 30.84 -2.14 7.35
CA LEU A 174 32.16 -2.06 6.70
C LEU A 174 32.88 -0.77 7.03
N ARG A 175 32.19 0.39 6.87
CA ARG A 175 32.77 1.70 7.20
C ARG A 175 33.28 1.75 8.63
N THR A 176 32.46 1.33 9.58
CA THR A 176 32.82 1.32 11.01
C THR A 176 34.04 0.45 11.28
N VAL A 177 34.08 -0.75 10.70
CA VAL A 177 35.21 -1.68 10.87
C VAL A 177 36.49 -1.13 10.24
N ILE A 178 36.40 -0.51 9.04
CA ILE A 178 37.56 0.14 8.41
C ILE A 178 38.11 1.24 9.33
N GLN A 179 37.27 2.13 9.85
CA GLN A 179 37.70 3.22 10.71
C GLN A 179 38.43 2.74 11.96
N ILE A 180 37.89 1.71 12.64
CA ILE A 180 38.48 1.11 13.84
C ILE A 180 39.83 0.45 13.50
N GLN A 181 39.88 -0.37 12.46
CA GLN A 181 41.07 -1.17 12.14
C GLN A 181 42.19 -0.31 11.53
N ALA A 182 41.85 0.69 10.73
CA ALA A 182 42.85 1.64 10.17
C ALA A 182 43.53 2.45 11.28
N GLY A 183 42.76 2.95 12.25
CA GLY A 183 43.28 3.68 13.40
C GLY A 183 44.21 2.88 14.30
N GLN A 184 44.04 1.54 14.32
CA GLN A 184 44.93 0.66 15.12
C GLN A 184 46.19 0.19 14.38
N SER A 185 46.06 -0.05 13.07
CA SER A 185 47.12 -0.75 12.31
C SER A 185 48.08 0.19 11.54
N HIS A 186 47.62 1.37 11.15
CA HIS A 186 48.33 2.34 10.27
C HIS A 186 48.87 1.73 8.96
N SER A 187 48.30 0.57 8.55
CA SER A 187 48.75 -0.21 7.39
C SER A 187 47.57 -0.67 6.58
N SER A 188 47.49 -0.29 5.31
CA SER A 188 46.43 -0.68 4.38
C SER A 188 46.29 -2.21 4.29
N ARG A 189 47.39 -2.95 4.18
CA ARG A 189 47.42 -4.41 4.13
C ARG A 189 46.81 -5.04 5.40
N ARG A 190 47.27 -4.59 6.57
CA ARG A 190 46.81 -5.15 7.84
C ARG A 190 45.36 -4.83 8.11
N THR A 191 44.93 -3.60 7.82
CA THR A 191 43.53 -3.18 7.90
C THR A 191 42.65 -4.07 7.05
N LEU A 192 43.01 -4.33 5.77
CA LEU A 192 42.22 -5.19 4.89
C LEU A 192 42.12 -6.63 5.38
N VAL A 193 43.19 -7.19 5.97
CA VAL A 193 43.17 -8.55 6.55
C VAL A 193 42.18 -8.60 7.71
N LEU A 194 42.26 -7.64 8.64
CA LEU A 194 41.36 -7.60 9.82
C LEU A 194 39.90 -7.32 9.43
N VAL A 195 39.68 -6.44 8.46
CA VAL A 195 38.36 -6.18 7.89
C VAL A 195 37.80 -7.45 7.22
N HIS A 196 38.61 -8.18 6.45
CA HIS A 196 38.21 -9.43 5.81
C HIS A 196 37.81 -10.50 6.84
N GLU A 197 38.65 -10.70 7.86
CA GLU A 197 38.36 -11.68 8.93
C GLU A 197 37.05 -11.37 9.64
N TYR A 198 36.80 -10.11 9.99
CA TYR A 198 35.55 -9.70 10.62
C TYR A 198 34.32 -9.88 9.70
N LEU A 199 34.42 -9.44 8.45
CA LEU A 199 33.29 -9.49 7.51
C LEU A 199 32.93 -10.92 7.13
N ARG A 200 33.90 -11.82 6.98
CA ARG A 200 33.67 -13.22 6.64
C ARG A 200 32.68 -13.90 7.58
N GLU A 201 32.66 -13.52 8.85
CA GLU A 201 31.81 -14.09 9.88
C GLU A 201 30.48 -13.33 10.06
N ASN A 202 30.42 -12.09 9.58
CA ASN A 202 29.33 -11.16 9.91
C ASN A 202 28.48 -10.69 8.72
N ILE A 203 28.79 -11.12 7.49
CA ILE A 203 27.96 -10.80 6.33
C ILE A 203 27.09 -11.98 5.90
N PRO A 204 25.90 -11.73 5.32
CA PRO A 204 25.03 -12.81 4.83
C PRO A 204 25.74 -13.67 3.77
N PRO A 205 25.46 -14.99 3.73
CA PRO A 205 25.98 -15.87 2.69
C PRO A 205 25.63 -15.38 1.28
N GLY A 206 26.61 -15.42 0.37
CA GLY A 206 26.45 -14.97 -1.02
C GLY A 206 26.69 -13.48 -1.25
N MET A 207 26.86 -12.69 -0.20
CA MET A 207 27.33 -11.31 -0.33
C MET A 207 28.86 -11.25 -0.37
N PHE A 208 29.38 -10.33 -1.16
CA PHE A 208 30.82 -10.02 -1.23
C PHE A 208 31.02 -8.51 -1.32
N ILE A 209 32.23 -8.08 -1.04
CA ILE A 209 32.60 -6.66 -1.00
C ILE A 209 33.91 -6.49 -1.76
N THR A 210 33.94 -5.54 -2.67
CA THR A 210 35.19 -5.06 -3.29
C THR A 210 35.67 -3.84 -2.55
N ILE A 211 36.96 -3.80 -2.19
CA ILE A 211 37.52 -2.69 -1.41
C ILE A 211 38.87 -2.28 -2.01
N MET A 212 39.03 -0.97 -2.17
CA MET A 212 40.30 -0.31 -2.36
C MET A 212 40.59 0.54 -1.13
N LEU A 213 41.75 0.35 -0.50
CA LEU A 213 42.14 1.07 0.69
C LEU A 213 43.61 1.56 0.56
N ALA A 214 43.79 2.85 0.81
CA ALA A 214 45.11 3.47 0.83
C ALA A 214 45.36 4.18 2.18
N VAL A 215 46.59 4.19 2.62
CA VAL A 215 47.05 5.01 3.75
C VAL A 215 48.04 6.05 3.16
N TYR A 216 47.71 7.32 3.34
CA TYR A 216 48.52 8.46 2.91
C TYR A 216 49.20 9.04 4.12
N ASP A 217 50.54 9.16 4.05
CA ASP A 217 51.39 9.80 5.05
C ASP A 217 51.97 11.11 4.45
N SER A 218 51.49 12.24 4.95
CA SER A 218 51.87 13.56 4.43
C SER A 218 53.35 13.91 4.68
N ALA A 219 54.01 13.22 5.62
CA ALA A 219 55.45 13.41 5.93
C ALA A 219 56.37 12.58 5.02
N ARG A 220 55.83 11.49 4.42
CA ARG A 220 56.61 10.55 3.58
C ARG A 220 56.22 10.65 2.10
N ARG A 221 56.14 11.83 1.56
CA ARG A 221 55.83 12.07 0.15
C ARG A 221 56.60 11.17 -0.82
#